data_3abc0d1f95975f7eaf88642721d68dfd
#
_entry.id   3abc0d1f95975f7eaf88642721d68dfd
#
_cell.length_a   1.000
_cell.length_b   1.000
_cell.length_c   1.000
_cell.angle_alpha   90.00
_cell.angle_beta   90.00
_cell.angle_gamma   90.00
#
_symmetry.space_group_name_H-M   'P 1'
#
loop_
_entity.id
_entity.type
_entity.pdbx_description
1 polymer ?
#
loop_
_entity_poly.entity_id
_entity_poly.type
_entity_poly.pdbx_seq_one_letter_code
_entity_poly.pdbx_strand_id
1 'polypeptide(L)'
;MFVQLQSRRKPRPPWATVLLVATCVALFLWLVAEPLAGRGVLLSYWGTVPATLFDSSVPWLTQLLELRFARLVTALFIHADWIHLTTNLLFLVIFGVPAERALGAGRFLFLFIVGGALANLVGAWTLAAVSSPIIGSSGAVSSVVGAYLALYPRARLGLVLPLGVFLEF
;
A
#
# COMPACT_ATOMS: atom_id res chain seq x y z
N MET A 1 -43.82 -22.90 -2.57
CA MET A 1 -43.30 -21.53 -2.32
C MET A 1 -42.01 -21.70 -1.53
N PHE A 2 -40.83 -21.57 -2.18
CA PHE A 2 -39.54 -21.71 -1.50
C PHE A 2 -39.12 -20.33 -1.01
N VAL A 3 -39.06 -20.12 0.31
CA VAL A 3 -38.55 -18.91 0.91
C VAL A 3 -37.03 -19.02 1.00
N GLN A 4 -36.30 -18.21 0.23
CA GLN A 4 -34.85 -18.14 0.29
C GLN A 4 -34.49 -17.38 1.58
N LEU A 5 -34.15 -18.14 2.64
CA LEU A 5 -33.62 -17.55 3.86
C LEU A 5 -32.24 -16.93 3.53
N GLN A 6 -32.15 -15.63 3.57
CA GLN A 6 -30.85 -14.94 3.49
C GLN A 6 -29.99 -15.40 4.67
N SER A 7 -28.98 -16.22 4.39
CA SER A 7 -27.99 -16.60 5.38
C SER A 7 -27.25 -15.34 5.82
N ARG A 8 -27.54 -14.85 7.04
CA ARG A 8 -26.77 -13.80 7.70
C ARG A 8 -25.38 -14.36 8.09
N ARG A 9 -24.51 -14.58 7.10
CA ARG A 9 -23.12 -14.86 7.42
C ARG A 9 -22.56 -13.64 8.14
N LYS A 10 -22.09 -13.83 9.36
CA LYS A 10 -21.37 -12.76 10.09
C LYS A 10 -20.25 -12.23 9.20
N PRO A 11 -20.11 -10.92 9.05
CA PRO A 11 -19.02 -10.35 8.25
C PRO A 11 -17.68 -10.85 8.80
N ARG A 12 -16.82 -11.34 7.92
CA ARG A 12 -15.48 -11.77 8.31
C ARG A 12 -14.70 -10.57 8.83
N PRO A 13 -13.92 -10.71 9.93
CA PRO A 13 -13.10 -9.63 10.42
C PRO A 13 -12.05 -9.25 9.35
N PRO A 14 -11.75 -7.96 9.16
CA PRO A 14 -10.79 -7.48 8.16
C PRO A 14 -9.35 -7.61 8.69
N TRP A 15 -8.91 -8.84 8.96
CA TRP A 15 -7.63 -9.11 9.60
C TRP A 15 -6.44 -8.73 8.72
N ALA A 16 -6.57 -8.83 7.37
CA ALA A 16 -5.48 -8.48 6.47
C ALA A 16 -5.25 -6.98 6.43
N THR A 17 -6.33 -6.18 6.42
CA THR A 17 -6.21 -4.71 6.56
C THR A 17 -5.55 -4.35 7.88
N VAL A 18 -5.97 -4.97 8.99
CA VAL A 18 -5.38 -4.74 10.32
C VAL A 18 -3.91 -5.12 10.34
N LEU A 19 -3.54 -6.26 9.75
CA LEU A 19 -2.14 -6.71 9.65
C LEU A 19 -1.30 -5.70 8.86
N LEU A 20 -1.77 -5.22 7.70
CA LEU A 20 -1.05 -4.25 6.88
C LEU A 20 -0.85 -2.93 7.64
N VAL A 21 -1.90 -2.42 8.30
CA VAL A 21 -1.82 -1.22 9.14
C VAL A 21 -0.79 -1.41 10.25
N ALA A 22 -0.88 -2.51 11.01
CA ALA A 22 0.05 -2.80 12.10
C ALA A 22 1.50 -2.91 11.62
N THR A 23 1.73 -3.55 10.46
CA THR A 23 3.07 -3.66 9.86
C THR A 23 3.63 -2.29 9.47
N CYS A 24 2.86 -1.45 8.80
CA CYS A 24 3.30 -0.09 8.42
C CYS A 24 3.62 0.76 9.65
N VAL A 25 2.76 0.71 10.68
CA VAL A 25 2.99 1.45 11.94
C VAL A 25 4.24 0.95 12.65
N ALA A 26 4.41 -0.37 12.79
CA ALA A 26 5.56 -0.95 13.48
C ALA A 26 6.89 -0.60 12.79
N LEU A 27 6.94 -0.70 11.45
CA LEU A 27 8.14 -0.36 10.67
C LEU A 27 8.41 1.15 10.71
N PHE A 28 7.38 1.98 10.71
CA PHE A 28 7.54 3.42 10.84
C PHE A 28 8.08 3.80 12.22
N LEU A 29 7.54 3.23 13.30
CA LEU A 29 8.05 3.46 14.65
C LEU A 29 9.49 3.00 14.81
N TRP A 30 9.82 1.83 14.24
CA TRP A 30 11.21 1.37 14.18
C TRP A 30 12.11 2.38 13.45
N LEU A 31 11.70 2.86 12.27
CA LEU A 31 12.48 3.85 11.50
C LEU A 31 12.66 5.16 12.27
N VAL A 32 11.62 5.64 12.95
CA VAL A 32 11.68 6.88 13.75
C VAL A 32 12.54 6.73 14.99
N ALA A 33 12.69 5.53 15.54
CA ALA A 33 13.59 5.24 16.65
C ALA A 33 15.08 5.30 16.25
N GLU A 34 15.40 5.14 14.95
CA GLU A 34 16.76 5.24 14.46
C GLU A 34 17.28 6.69 14.47
N PRO A 35 18.60 6.92 14.67
CA PRO A 35 19.19 8.23 14.54
C PRO A 35 18.95 8.86 13.16
N LEU A 36 18.76 10.17 13.09
CA LEU A 36 18.47 10.90 11.83
C LEU A 36 19.48 10.59 10.71
N ALA A 37 20.75 10.48 11.05
CA ALA A 37 21.82 10.16 10.08
C ALA A 37 21.66 8.79 9.42
N GLY A 38 21.06 7.81 10.11
CA GLY A 38 20.85 6.45 9.58
C GLY A 38 19.56 6.30 8.76
N ARG A 39 18.56 7.15 8.99
CA ARG A 39 17.24 7.00 8.35
C ARG A 39 17.31 7.05 6.82
N GLY A 40 18.09 7.97 6.24
CA GLY A 40 18.25 8.07 4.79
C GLY A 40 18.82 6.80 4.15
N VAL A 41 19.78 6.16 4.84
CA VAL A 41 20.37 4.89 4.40
C VAL A 41 19.31 3.77 4.43
N LEU A 42 18.52 3.68 5.49
CA LEU A 42 17.45 2.68 5.62
C LEU A 42 16.35 2.87 4.58
N LEU A 43 15.94 4.13 4.32
CA LEU A 43 14.97 4.45 3.28
C LEU A 43 15.46 4.01 1.89
N SER A 44 16.74 4.23 1.58
CA SER A 44 17.34 3.79 0.30
C SER A 44 17.54 2.28 0.25
N TYR A 45 17.81 1.63 1.38
CA TYR A 45 18.02 0.18 1.44
C TYR A 45 16.72 -0.60 1.24
N TRP A 46 15.61 -0.17 1.87
CA TRP A 46 14.31 -0.84 1.81
C TRP A 46 13.38 -0.27 0.73
N GLY A 47 13.63 0.97 0.26
CA GLY A 47 12.89 1.63 -0.81
C GLY A 47 13.31 1.16 -2.20
N THR A 48 12.47 1.40 -3.18
CA THR A 48 12.78 1.17 -4.60
C THR A 48 13.58 2.35 -5.13
N VAL A 49 14.87 2.18 -5.36
CA VAL A 49 15.73 3.22 -5.96
C VAL A 49 15.74 3.04 -7.49
N PRO A 50 15.09 3.93 -8.27
CA PRO A 50 14.93 3.76 -9.72
C PRO A 50 16.27 3.59 -10.46
N ALA A 51 17.24 4.45 -10.18
CA ALA A 51 18.55 4.43 -10.84
C ALA A 51 19.31 3.11 -10.65
N THR A 52 19.07 2.38 -9.55
CA THR A 52 19.74 1.09 -9.31
C THR A 52 18.95 -0.11 -9.84
N LEU A 53 17.62 0.03 -9.99
CA LEU A 53 16.77 -1.06 -10.46
C LEU A 53 17.02 -1.39 -11.94
N PHE A 54 17.31 -0.36 -12.75
CA PHE A 54 17.52 -0.48 -14.20
C PHE A 54 18.99 -0.28 -14.59
N ASP A 55 19.94 -0.43 -13.66
CA ASP A 55 21.36 -0.31 -13.93
C ASP A 55 21.85 -1.47 -14.80
N SER A 56 21.99 -1.23 -16.10
CA SER A 56 22.46 -2.22 -17.08
C SER A 56 23.94 -2.58 -16.93
N SER A 57 24.72 -1.81 -16.17
CA SER A 57 26.14 -2.11 -15.90
C SER A 57 26.30 -3.26 -14.93
N VAL A 58 25.25 -3.61 -14.17
CA VAL A 58 25.25 -4.69 -13.18
C VAL A 58 24.58 -5.94 -13.77
N PRO A 59 25.24 -7.11 -13.75
CA PRO A 59 24.67 -8.37 -14.23
C PRO A 59 23.32 -8.67 -13.53
N TRP A 60 22.35 -9.20 -14.27
CA TRP A 60 21.02 -9.51 -13.75
C TRP A 60 21.03 -10.45 -12.55
N LEU A 61 21.98 -11.39 -12.51
CA LEU A 61 22.16 -12.31 -11.39
C LEU A 61 22.56 -11.57 -10.10
N THR A 62 23.46 -10.59 -10.21
CA THR A 62 23.86 -9.75 -9.08
C THR A 62 22.68 -8.92 -8.59
N GLN A 63 21.89 -8.34 -9.49
CA GLN A 63 20.68 -7.59 -9.12
C GLN A 63 19.67 -8.46 -8.38
N LEU A 64 19.53 -9.74 -8.78
CA LEU A 64 18.67 -10.71 -8.12
C LEU A 64 19.20 -11.08 -6.73
N LEU A 65 20.50 -11.35 -6.61
CA LEU A 65 21.16 -11.67 -5.33
C LEU A 65 21.12 -10.50 -4.34
N GLU A 66 21.22 -9.26 -4.83
CA GLU A 66 21.06 -8.04 -4.04
C GLU A 66 19.59 -7.72 -3.69
N LEU A 67 18.65 -8.60 -4.06
CA LEU A 67 17.21 -8.45 -3.81
C LEU A 67 16.64 -7.11 -4.31
N ARG A 68 17.20 -6.55 -5.39
CA ARG A 68 16.75 -5.24 -5.91
C ARG A 68 15.26 -5.25 -6.27
N PHE A 69 14.77 -6.35 -6.86
CA PHE A 69 13.35 -6.52 -7.18
C PHE A 69 12.46 -6.71 -5.93
N ALA A 70 13.01 -7.25 -4.84
CA ALA A 70 12.27 -7.36 -3.59
C ALA A 70 11.91 -5.98 -3.01
N ARG A 71 12.70 -4.95 -3.36
CA ARG A 71 12.43 -3.56 -2.95
C ARG A 71 11.15 -2.99 -3.54
N LEU A 72 10.64 -3.53 -4.64
CA LEU A 72 9.32 -3.19 -5.16
C LEU A 72 8.20 -3.49 -4.15
N VAL A 73 8.41 -4.50 -3.30
CA VAL A 73 7.46 -4.91 -2.27
C VAL A 73 7.81 -4.30 -0.91
N THR A 74 9.08 -4.31 -0.48
CA THR A 74 9.46 -3.78 0.84
C THR A 74 9.19 -2.29 0.96
N ALA A 75 9.37 -1.53 -0.12
CA ALA A 75 9.06 -0.11 -0.20
C ALA A 75 7.61 0.23 0.17
N LEU A 76 6.65 -0.69 -0.03
CA LEU A 76 5.23 -0.48 0.29
C LEU A 76 4.99 -0.25 1.78
N PHE A 77 5.88 -0.74 2.63
CA PHE A 77 5.70 -0.71 4.08
C PHE A 77 6.50 0.40 4.77
N ILE A 78 7.40 1.08 4.02
CA ILE A 78 8.27 2.13 4.55
C ILE A 78 7.67 3.50 4.28
N HIS A 79 7.63 4.37 5.31
CA HIS A 79 7.08 5.71 5.21
C HIS A 79 8.08 6.73 5.77
N ALA A 80 8.22 7.90 5.11
CA ALA A 80 9.20 8.92 5.49
C ALA A 80 8.78 9.73 6.71
N ASP A 81 7.49 10.03 6.81
CA ASP A 81 6.94 10.94 7.82
C ASP A 81 5.52 10.56 8.24
N TRP A 82 5.02 11.22 9.30
CA TRP A 82 3.71 10.97 9.88
C TRP A 82 2.56 11.28 8.92
N ILE A 83 2.66 12.32 8.12
CA ILE A 83 1.59 12.73 7.19
C ILE A 83 1.46 11.66 6.10
N HIS A 84 2.59 11.23 5.57
CA HIS A 84 2.66 10.17 4.56
C HIS A 84 2.08 8.85 5.09
N LEU A 85 2.47 8.44 6.29
CA LEU A 85 1.92 7.23 6.92
C LEU A 85 0.41 7.35 7.15
N THR A 86 -0.02 8.41 7.86
CA THR A 86 -1.44 8.53 8.26
C THR A 86 -2.37 8.66 7.08
N THR A 87 -1.98 9.38 6.03
CA THR A 87 -2.77 9.48 4.80
C THR A 87 -2.96 8.12 4.13
N ASN A 88 -1.88 7.35 3.96
CA ASN A 88 -1.96 6.01 3.40
C ASN A 88 -2.83 5.07 4.24
N LEU A 89 -2.66 5.07 5.56
CA LEU A 89 -3.43 4.21 6.45
C LEU A 89 -4.91 4.61 6.49
N LEU A 90 -5.22 5.90 6.43
CA LEU A 90 -6.60 6.38 6.37
C LEU A 90 -7.32 5.81 5.14
N PHE A 91 -6.73 5.98 3.95
CA PHE A 91 -7.30 5.42 2.72
C PHE A 91 -7.35 3.89 2.74
N LEU A 92 -6.30 3.24 3.25
CA LEU A 92 -6.28 1.79 3.40
C LEU A 92 -7.42 1.28 4.28
N VAL A 93 -7.73 1.94 5.38
CA VAL A 93 -8.84 1.54 6.27
C VAL A 93 -10.19 1.81 5.62
N ILE A 94 -10.39 3.01 5.06
CA ILE A 94 -11.68 3.41 4.45
C ILE A 94 -12.05 2.47 3.30
N PHE A 95 -11.12 2.19 2.39
CA PHE A 95 -11.37 1.40 1.19
C PHE A 95 -10.99 -0.08 1.35
N GLY A 96 -9.98 -0.37 2.15
CA GLY A 96 -9.46 -1.72 2.34
C GLY A 96 -10.43 -2.61 3.13
N VAL A 97 -11.02 -2.12 4.20
CA VAL A 97 -11.97 -2.92 5.00
C VAL A 97 -13.15 -3.44 4.17
N PRO A 98 -13.89 -2.60 3.41
CA PRO A 98 -14.95 -3.11 2.55
C PRO A 98 -14.44 -3.96 1.38
N ALA A 99 -13.30 -3.62 0.77
CA ALA A 99 -12.70 -4.41 -0.29
C ALA A 99 -12.28 -5.82 0.20
N GLU A 100 -11.63 -5.92 1.36
CA GLU A 100 -11.27 -7.20 1.97
C GLU A 100 -12.49 -8.06 2.28
N ARG A 101 -13.57 -7.46 2.80
CA ARG A 101 -14.82 -8.18 3.08
C ARG A 101 -15.45 -8.75 1.80
N ALA A 102 -15.35 -8.05 0.69
CA ALA A 102 -15.88 -8.49 -0.60
C ALA A 102 -14.99 -9.54 -1.27
N LEU A 103 -13.67 -9.30 -1.34
CA LEU A 103 -12.72 -10.16 -2.03
C LEU A 103 -12.27 -11.38 -1.21
N GLY A 104 -12.31 -11.25 0.11
CA GLY A 104 -11.61 -12.12 1.04
C GLY A 104 -10.13 -11.75 1.19
N ALA A 105 -9.56 -12.08 2.35
CA ALA A 105 -8.23 -11.62 2.76
C ALA A 105 -7.11 -12.01 1.77
N GLY A 106 -7.11 -13.22 1.25
CA GLY A 106 -6.05 -13.68 0.32
C GLY A 106 -6.01 -12.88 -0.97
N ARG A 107 -7.17 -12.65 -1.62
CA ARG A 107 -7.25 -11.85 -2.85
C ARG A 107 -6.96 -10.37 -2.59
N PHE A 108 -7.37 -9.88 -1.43
CA PHE A 108 -7.07 -8.52 -1.00
C PHE A 108 -5.56 -8.29 -0.80
N LEU A 109 -4.87 -9.20 -0.09
CA LEU A 109 -3.41 -9.15 0.08
C LEU A 109 -2.69 -9.26 -1.26
N PHE A 110 -3.12 -10.18 -2.13
CA PHE A 110 -2.56 -10.30 -3.48
C PHE A 110 -2.69 -8.98 -4.25
N LEU A 111 -3.89 -8.37 -4.25
CA LEU A 111 -4.14 -7.09 -4.90
C LEU A 111 -3.23 -5.98 -4.34
N PHE A 112 -3.11 -5.88 -3.00
CA PHE A 112 -2.27 -4.88 -2.34
C PHE A 112 -0.79 -5.05 -2.73
N ILE A 113 -0.26 -6.26 -2.62
CA ILE A 113 1.17 -6.53 -2.90
C ILE A 113 1.48 -6.38 -4.38
N VAL A 114 0.72 -7.03 -5.25
CA VAL A 114 0.99 -7.02 -6.70
C VAL A 114 0.70 -5.64 -7.29
N GLY A 115 -0.44 -5.03 -6.93
CA GLY A 115 -0.77 -3.69 -7.39
C GLY A 115 0.24 -2.64 -6.94
N GLY A 116 0.71 -2.73 -5.70
CA GLY A 116 1.77 -1.87 -5.16
C GLY A 116 3.12 -2.09 -5.84
N ALA A 117 3.53 -3.35 -6.03
CA ALA A 117 4.78 -3.67 -6.72
C ALA A 117 4.77 -3.19 -8.18
N LEU A 118 3.65 -3.36 -8.89
CA LEU A 118 3.48 -2.84 -10.25
C LEU A 118 3.53 -1.30 -10.29
N ALA A 119 2.87 -0.62 -9.34
CA ALA A 119 2.92 0.83 -9.23
C ALA A 119 4.36 1.32 -8.99
N ASN A 120 5.11 0.68 -8.09
CA ASN A 120 6.52 0.98 -7.86
C ASN A 120 7.39 0.69 -9.10
N LEU A 121 7.12 -0.38 -9.82
CA LEU A 121 7.84 -0.71 -11.06
C LEU A 121 7.62 0.35 -12.14
N VAL A 122 6.36 0.76 -12.36
CA VAL A 122 6.02 1.83 -13.31
C VAL A 122 6.65 3.16 -12.86
N GLY A 123 6.55 3.50 -11.57
CA GLY A 123 7.18 4.68 -11.00
C GLY A 123 8.70 4.67 -11.17
N ALA A 124 9.35 3.53 -10.93
CA ALA A 124 10.78 3.39 -11.13
C ALA A 124 11.17 3.51 -12.61
N TRP A 125 10.35 2.98 -13.52
CA TRP A 125 10.61 3.11 -14.95
C TRP A 125 10.49 4.56 -15.43
N THR A 126 9.46 5.27 -14.99
CA THR A 126 9.27 6.70 -15.36
C THR A 126 10.32 7.61 -14.75
N LEU A 127 10.93 7.22 -13.64
CA LEU A 127 11.93 7.97 -12.88
C LEU A 127 13.31 7.30 -12.93
N ALA A 128 13.66 6.59 -14.02
CA ALA A 128 14.83 5.72 -14.08
C ALA A 128 16.17 6.40 -13.72
N ALA A 129 16.31 7.72 -13.94
CA ALA A 129 17.52 8.47 -13.58
C ALA A 129 17.53 9.00 -12.14
N VAL A 130 16.45 8.79 -11.36
CA VAL A 130 16.31 9.35 -10.01
C VAL A 130 16.95 8.42 -8.99
N SER A 131 17.82 8.99 -8.14
CA SER A 131 18.50 8.26 -7.06
C SER A 131 17.72 8.28 -5.74
N SER A 132 16.68 9.10 -5.61
CA SER A 132 15.81 9.10 -4.43
C SER A 132 14.92 7.87 -4.40
N PRO A 133 14.75 7.20 -3.24
CA PRO A 133 13.93 6.00 -3.15
C PRO A 133 12.44 6.32 -3.27
N ILE A 134 11.70 5.49 -4.02
CA ILE A 134 10.25 5.42 -3.97
C ILE A 134 9.90 4.59 -2.74
N ILE A 135 9.05 5.13 -1.86
CA ILE A 135 8.60 4.51 -0.61
C ILE A 135 7.12 4.79 -0.37
N GLY A 136 6.51 4.01 0.47
CA GLY A 136 5.12 4.16 0.88
C GLY A 136 4.14 3.25 0.15
N SER A 137 3.02 3.00 0.81
CA SER A 137 1.95 2.12 0.30
C SER A 137 1.02 2.79 -0.71
N SER A 138 1.28 4.03 -1.14
CA SER A 138 0.34 4.82 -1.96
C SER A 138 -0.10 4.11 -3.26
N GLY A 139 0.82 3.46 -3.97
CA GLY A 139 0.50 2.66 -5.16
C GLY A 139 -0.39 1.45 -4.86
N ALA A 140 -0.11 0.74 -3.75
CA ALA A 140 -0.93 -0.37 -3.28
C ALA A 140 -2.32 0.12 -2.84
N VAL A 141 -2.38 1.21 -2.09
CA VAL A 141 -3.64 1.83 -1.65
C VAL A 141 -4.46 2.30 -2.86
N SER A 142 -3.83 2.90 -3.88
CA SER A 142 -4.51 3.27 -5.13
C SER A 142 -5.12 2.07 -5.83
N SER A 143 -4.43 0.92 -5.85
CA SER A 143 -4.96 -0.34 -6.39
C SER A 143 -6.18 -0.83 -5.59
N VAL A 144 -6.16 -0.70 -4.26
CA VAL A 144 -7.29 -1.03 -3.38
C VAL A 144 -8.47 -0.08 -3.63
N VAL A 145 -8.23 1.22 -3.77
CA VAL A 145 -9.26 2.21 -4.11
C VAL A 145 -9.90 1.88 -5.47
N GLY A 146 -9.08 1.58 -6.48
CA GLY A 146 -9.57 1.16 -7.80
C GLY A 146 -10.46 -0.09 -7.74
N ALA A 147 -10.04 -1.10 -6.96
CA ALA A 147 -10.85 -2.30 -6.75
C ALA A 147 -12.16 -1.99 -6.00
N TYR A 148 -12.11 -1.13 -4.97
CA TYR A 148 -13.31 -0.68 -4.26
C TYR A 148 -14.32 -0.02 -5.22
N LEU A 149 -13.86 0.89 -6.08
CA LEU A 149 -14.73 1.57 -7.04
C LEU A 149 -15.33 0.59 -8.06
N ALA A 150 -14.56 -0.41 -8.49
CA ALA A 150 -15.05 -1.47 -9.36
C ALA A 150 -16.09 -2.39 -8.67
N LEU A 151 -15.89 -2.70 -7.39
CA LEU A 151 -16.83 -3.52 -6.61
C LEU A 151 -18.11 -2.76 -6.23
N TYR A 152 -18.02 -1.45 -6.05
CA TYR A 152 -19.10 -0.60 -5.58
C TYR A 152 -19.31 0.62 -6.50
N PRO A 153 -19.66 0.42 -7.79
CA PRO A 153 -19.71 1.52 -8.78
C PRO A 153 -20.81 2.57 -8.50
N ARG A 154 -21.72 2.27 -7.58
CA ARG A 154 -22.80 3.19 -7.16
C ARG A 154 -22.61 3.69 -5.72
N ALA A 155 -21.44 3.45 -5.12
CA ALA A 155 -21.17 3.95 -3.78
C ALA A 155 -21.09 5.47 -3.79
N ARG A 156 -21.82 6.10 -2.88
CA ARG A 156 -21.69 7.54 -2.64
C ARG A 156 -20.55 7.73 -1.64
N LEU A 157 -19.60 8.56 -1.98
CA LEU A 157 -18.52 8.95 -1.09
C LEU A 157 -18.92 10.26 -0.43
N GLY A 158 -19.12 10.24 0.89
CA GLY A 158 -19.37 11.44 1.68
C GLY A 158 -18.11 11.88 2.41
N LEU A 159 -17.74 13.15 2.30
CA LEU A 159 -16.68 13.74 3.11
C LEU A 159 -17.31 14.31 4.39
N VAL A 160 -16.97 13.72 5.54
CA VAL A 160 -17.35 14.26 6.85
C VAL A 160 -16.28 15.25 7.29
N LEU A 161 -16.58 16.53 7.21
CA LEU A 161 -15.71 17.56 7.76
C LEU A 161 -15.98 17.70 9.26
N PRO A 162 -14.97 17.83 10.11
CA PRO A 162 -15.13 17.96 11.57
C PRO A 162 -15.84 19.24 12.01
N LEU A 163 -16.24 20.07 11.07
CA LEU A 163 -17.03 21.29 11.26
C LEU A 163 -18.55 21.04 11.19
N GLY A 164 -19.04 19.81 11.16
CA GLY A 164 -20.46 19.47 11.06
C GLY A 164 -21.06 19.67 9.66
N VAL A 165 -20.25 19.89 8.64
CA VAL A 165 -20.68 20.01 7.25
C VAL A 165 -20.54 18.66 6.55
N PHE A 166 -21.65 18.16 5.99
CA PHE A 166 -21.67 16.95 5.17
C PHE A 166 -21.72 17.38 3.69
N LEU A 167 -20.74 16.93 2.92
CA LEU A 167 -20.72 17.07 1.46
C LEU A 167 -20.89 15.67 0.86
N GLU A 168 -22.00 15.43 0.15
CA GLU A 168 -22.23 14.24 -0.68
C GLU A 168 -21.92 14.57 -2.15
N PHE A 169 -21.16 13.71 -2.81
CA PHE A 169 -20.83 13.81 -4.23
C PHE A 169 -21.28 12.56 -4.98
#